data_e1ed5f85c182ac802f8280cdff414347
#
_entry.id   e1ed5f85c182ac802f8280cdff414347
#
_cell.length_a   1.000
_cell.length_b   1.000
_cell.length_c   1.000
_cell.angle_alpha   90.00
_cell.angle_beta   90.00
_cell.angle_gamma   90.00
#
_symmetry.space_group_name_H-M   'P 1'
#
loop_
_entity.id
_entity.type
_entity.pdbx_description
1 polymer ?
#
loop_
_entity_poly.entity_id
_entity_poly.type
_entity_poly.pdbx_seq_one_letter_code
_entity_poly.pdbx_strand_id
1 'polypeptide(L)'
;MDLINNLALGFGVAFTPINLMYAFIGCLLGTLIGVLPGIGPLATIAMLLPATYALPPVSALIMLAGIYYGAQYGGSTTAILVNLPGESSSVVTVIDGYQMARQGRAGPALAAAGLGSFFAGCVGTLVLAAFAVPLTEVAFKFGPAEYFSLMILGLVGAVVLASGSLLKAVGMILLGLLLGLVGTDVNSGVARYSFDIPELTDGIGFIVIAMGVFGYGEIITNLGKHESEREVFTADVKGLLPTKEDFKRMTPAVLRGTALGAILGILPGGGAVMAAFAAYTLEKKTKLQTGEVPFGKGNIRGVAAPEAANNAASQTSFIPLLTLGIPPNPVMALMVGAMTIHNIQPGPQVMTSNPELFWGLIASMWIGNAMLIILNLPLIGIWIKLLSVPYRWLFPAIVLFCAIGVYSTNNNTFDIWMVGAFGVIGYLFIKLGMEPAPLLLGFILGPMMEENLRRALLLSRGDWSVFLTRGLSASLLAVAALLLIVVLLPSVSKKREEAFVED
;
A
#
# COMPACT_ATOMS: atom_id res chain seq x y z
N MET A 1 21.31 -15.27 15.16
CA MET A 1 21.64 -13.92 15.71
C MET A 1 20.45 -13.49 16.56
N ASP A 2 20.70 -12.94 17.74
CA ASP A 2 19.61 -12.42 18.57
C ASP A 2 18.97 -11.19 17.92
N LEU A 3 17.68 -10.97 18.17
CA LEU A 3 16.92 -9.83 17.63
C LEU A 3 17.62 -8.49 17.89
N ILE A 4 18.27 -8.34 19.05
CA ILE A 4 19.01 -7.14 19.43
C ILE A 4 20.19 -6.88 18.47
N ASN A 5 20.97 -7.91 18.16
CA ASN A 5 22.10 -7.78 17.22
C ASN A 5 21.64 -7.43 15.81
N ASN A 6 20.53 -8.02 15.38
CA ASN A 6 19.92 -7.73 14.09
C ASN A 6 19.41 -6.28 14.02
N LEU A 7 18.74 -5.81 15.07
CA LEU A 7 18.32 -4.41 15.16
C LEU A 7 19.51 -3.45 15.22
N ALA A 8 20.58 -3.80 15.95
CA ALA A 8 21.80 -3.00 15.97
C ALA A 8 22.42 -2.87 14.58
N LEU A 9 22.48 -3.96 13.81
CA LEU A 9 22.87 -3.94 12.39
C LEU A 9 21.96 -3.01 11.59
N GLY A 10 20.64 -3.18 11.72
CA GLY A 10 19.66 -2.37 11.01
C GLY A 10 19.78 -0.89 11.28
N PHE A 11 19.90 -0.50 12.55
CA PHE A 11 20.14 0.90 12.92
C PHE A 11 21.48 1.43 12.43
N GLY A 12 22.55 0.61 12.44
CA GLY A 12 23.84 0.97 11.87
C GLY A 12 23.73 1.34 10.37
N VAL A 13 22.94 0.56 9.62
CA VAL A 13 22.67 0.83 8.20
C VAL A 13 21.74 2.04 8.02
N ALA A 14 20.65 2.12 8.78
CA ALA A 14 19.65 3.16 8.63
C ALA A 14 20.18 4.55 9.02
N PHE A 15 21.10 4.64 9.98
CA PHE A 15 21.75 5.90 10.39
C PHE A 15 22.89 6.36 9.48
N THR A 16 23.24 5.63 8.42
CA THR A 16 24.18 6.16 7.45
C THR A 16 23.64 7.45 6.80
N PRO A 17 24.50 8.46 6.54
CA PRO A 17 24.03 9.74 5.99
C PRO A 17 23.21 9.60 4.72
N ILE A 18 23.60 8.66 3.85
CA ILE A 18 22.89 8.40 2.58
C ILE A 18 21.49 7.84 2.84
N ASN A 19 21.33 6.88 3.74
CA ASN A 19 20.03 6.28 4.06
C ASN A 19 19.12 7.26 4.82
N LEU A 20 19.69 8.09 5.72
CA LEU A 20 18.95 9.18 6.37
C LEU A 20 18.44 10.20 5.36
N MET A 21 19.26 10.56 4.37
CA MET A 21 18.87 11.47 3.29
C MET A 21 17.70 10.88 2.48
N TYR A 22 17.78 9.62 2.06
CA TYR A 22 16.71 9.00 1.28
C TYR A 22 15.46 8.70 2.12
N ALA A 23 15.60 8.38 3.41
CA ALA A 23 14.47 8.32 4.34
C ALA A 23 13.75 9.67 4.42
N PHE A 24 14.50 10.77 4.57
CA PHE A 24 13.95 12.12 4.61
C PHE A 24 13.28 12.49 3.28
N ILE A 25 13.92 12.24 2.13
CA ILE A 25 13.35 12.49 0.80
C ILE A 25 12.06 11.68 0.63
N GLY A 26 12.05 10.41 1.01
CA GLY A 26 10.87 9.55 0.95
C GLY A 26 9.72 10.09 1.81
N CYS A 27 9.98 10.41 3.06
CA CYS A 27 8.99 10.97 3.98
C CYS A 27 8.45 12.33 3.48
N LEU A 28 9.32 13.20 2.96
CA LEU A 28 8.94 14.51 2.43
C LEU A 28 8.06 14.37 1.18
N LEU A 29 8.49 13.56 0.21
CA LEU A 29 7.71 13.29 -1.01
C LEU A 29 6.39 12.60 -0.69
N GLY A 30 6.41 11.62 0.21
CA GLY A 30 5.19 10.94 0.67
C GLY A 30 4.20 11.93 1.29
N THR A 31 4.65 12.76 2.23
CA THR A 31 3.80 13.80 2.84
C THR A 31 3.27 14.78 1.80
N LEU A 32 4.14 15.27 0.90
CA LEU A 32 3.77 16.21 -0.16
C LEU A 32 2.66 15.66 -1.04
N ILE A 33 2.81 14.42 -1.49
CA ILE A 33 1.84 13.75 -2.37
C ILE A 33 0.56 13.39 -1.61
N GLY A 34 0.67 12.94 -0.37
CA GLY A 34 -0.49 12.68 0.48
C GLY A 34 -1.34 13.93 0.74
N VAL A 35 -0.71 15.10 0.84
CA VAL A 35 -1.40 16.39 0.96
C VAL A 35 -2.06 16.79 -0.35
N LEU A 36 -1.56 16.38 -1.51
CA LEU A 36 -2.16 16.70 -2.80
C LEU A 36 -3.28 15.71 -3.14
N PRO A 37 -4.57 16.12 -3.07
CA PRO A 37 -5.66 15.19 -3.31
C PRO A 37 -5.65 14.66 -4.74
N GLY A 38 -5.82 13.36 -4.89
CA GLY A 38 -5.89 12.68 -6.18
C GLY A 38 -4.57 12.14 -6.71
N ILE A 39 -3.48 12.17 -5.91
CA ILE A 39 -2.23 11.46 -6.24
C ILE A 39 -1.89 10.61 -5.02
N GLY A 40 -2.28 9.36 -5.03
CA GLY A 40 -2.02 8.44 -3.92
C GLY A 40 -0.58 7.92 -3.86
N PRO A 41 -0.19 7.22 -2.77
CA PRO A 41 1.14 6.64 -2.63
C PRO A 41 1.46 5.62 -3.72
N LEU A 42 0.46 4.92 -4.21
CA LEU A 42 0.60 3.92 -5.27
C LEU A 42 1.10 4.56 -6.57
N ALA A 43 0.42 5.61 -7.04
CA ALA A 43 0.83 6.34 -8.23
C ALA A 43 2.23 6.96 -8.06
N THR A 44 2.51 7.54 -6.90
CA THR A 44 3.80 8.17 -6.62
C THR A 44 4.94 7.17 -6.63
N ILE A 45 4.79 6.04 -5.96
CA ILE A 45 5.80 4.98 -5.95
C ILE A 45 6.00 4.47 -7.37
N ALA A 46 4.92 4.20 -8.11
CA ALA A 46 5.00 3.76 -9.50
C ALA A 46 5.79 4.75 -10.37
N MET A 47 5.51 6.06 -10.24
CA MET A 47 6.21 7.11 -10.99
C MET A 47 7.68 7.28 -10.62
N LEU A 48 8.04 7.03 -9.37
CA LEU A 48 9.42 7.17 -8.89
C LEU A 48 10.23 5.87 -8.99
N LEU A 49 9.58 4.76 -9.30
CA LEU A 49 10.23 3.45 -9.40
C LEU A 49 11.45 3.46 -10.34
N PRO A 50 11.39 4.05 -11.55
CA PRO A 50 12.58 4.14 -12.43
C PRO A 50 13.73 4.92 -11.82
N ALA A 51 13.45 5.98 -11.07
CA ALA A 51 14.50 6.79 -10.43
C ALA A 51 15.26 5.99 -9.36
N THR A 52 14.65 4.95 -8.79
CA THR A 52 15.31 4.09 -7.80
C THR A 52 16.39 3.20 -8.40
N TYR A 53 16.37 2.95 -9.71
CA TYR A 53 17.34 2.09 -10.37
C TYR A 53 18.81 2.54 -10.17
N ALA A 54 19.03 3.85 -10.13
CA ALA A 54 20.36 4.43 -9.93
C ALA A 54 20.80 4.49 -8.45
N LEU A 55 19.95 4.06 -7.51
CA LEU A 55 20.21 4.15 -6.08
C LEU A 55 20.73 2.82 -5.52
N PRO A 56 21.49 2.86 -4.40
CA PRO A 56 21.78 1.64 -3.66
C PRO A 56 20.45 0.96 -3.24
N PRO A 57 20.35 -0.38 -3.33
CA PRO A 57 19.10 -1.09 -3.08
C PRO A 57 18.44 -0.77 -1.75
N VAL A 58 19.23 -0.68 -0.67
CA VAL A 58 18.73 -0.35 0.67
C VAL A 58 18.14 1.07 0.69
N SER A 59 18.86 2.03 0.12
CA SER A 59 18.41 3.44 0.04
C SER A 59 17.14 3.60 -0.79
N ALA A 60 17.04 2.85 -1.90
CA ALA A 60 15.87 2.83 -2.76
C ALA A 60 14.62 2.36 -1.98
N LEU A 61 14.72 1.22 -1.30
CA LEU A 61 13.60 0.67 -0.54
C LEU A 61 13.23 1.54 0.67
N ILE A 62 14.21 2.12 1.36
CA ILE A 62 13.99 3.08 2.45
C ILE A 62 13.20 4.30 1.94
N MET A 63 13.59 4.86 0.79
CA MET A 63 12.89 5.99 0.18
C MET A 63 11.46 5.64 -0.19
N LEU A 64 11.23 4.52 -0.87
CA LEU A 64 9.90 4.09 -1.29
C LEU A 64 9.00 3.76 -0.09
N ALA A 65 9.53 3.13 0.94
CA ALA A 65 8.80 2.91 2.20
C ALA A 65 8.43 4.24 2.84
N GLY A 66 9.35 5.21 2.89
CA GLY A 66 9.11 6.58 3.36
C GLY A 66 7.98 7.27 2.61
N ILE A 67 7.89 7.08 1.28
CA ILE A 67 6.77 7.58 0.48
C ILE A 67 5.46 6.95 0.92
N TYR A 68 5.44 5.64 1.14
CA TYR A 68 4.23 4.92 1.49
C TYR A 68 3.62 5.42 2.81
N TYR A 69 4.36 5.33 3.90
CA TYR A 69 3.82 5.79 5.18
C TYR A 69 3.78 7.32 5.30
N GLY A 70 4.61 8.05 4.55
CA GLY A 70 4.52 9.51 4.45
C GLY A 70 3.22 10.00 3.83
N ALA A 71 2.71 9.30 2.81
CA ALA A 71 1.43 9.60 2.19
C ALA A 71 0.24 9.38 3.13
N GLN A 72 0.32 8.44 4.07
CA GLN A 72 -0.71 8.25 5.10
C GLN A 72 -0.83 9.51 5.97
N TYR A 73 0.28 10.07 6.44
CA TYR A 73 0.29 11.31 7.22
C TYR A 73 -0.20 12.51 6.43
N GLY A 74 0.26 12.67 5.19
CA GLY A 74 -0.17 13.76 4.31
C GLY A 74 -1.65 13.68 3.97
N GLY A 75 -2.16 12.47 3.71
CA GLY A 75 -3.55 12.20 3.39
C GLY A 75 -4.52 12.59 4.48
N SER A 76 -4.15 12.37 5.74
CA SER A 76 -4.93 12.82 6.91
C SER A 76 -5.07 14.33 6.96
N THR A 77 -4.02 15.07 6.61
CA THR A 77 -4.04 16.54 6.59
C THR A 77 -5.11 17.05 5.62
N THR A 78 -5.15 16.50 4.42
CA THR A 78 -6.13 16.88 3.39
C THR A 78 -7.54 16.44 3.77
N ALA A 79 -7.70 15.24 4.29
CA ALA A 79 -8.97 14.72 4.78
C ALA A 79 -9.59 15.64 5.84
N ILE A 80 -8.79 16.13 6.79
CA ILE A 80 -9.24 16.99 7.87
C ILE A 80 -9.53 18.41 7.41
N LEU A 81 -8.69 19.00 6.54
CA LEU A 81 -8.75 20.41 6.20
C LEU A 81 -9.60 20.73 4.96
N VAL A 82 -9.74 19.80 4.02
CA VAL A 82 -10.32 20.07 2.69
C VAL A 82 -11.56 19.24 2.40
N ASN A 83 -11.93 18.33 3.29
CA ASN A 83 -13.04 17.38 3.06
C ASN A 83 -12.82 16.44 1.85
N LEU A 84 -11.56 16.24 1.47
CA LEU A 84 -11.16 15.34 0.40
C LEU A 84 -10.10 14.39 0.92
N PRO A 85 -10.22 13.08 0.71
CA PRO A 85 -9.16 12.18 1.11
C PRO A 85 -7.90 12.45 0.27
N GLY A 86 -6.75 12.61 0.91
CA GLY A 86 -5.47 12.73 0.21
C GLY A 86 -5.02 11.39 -0.37
N GLU A 87 -5.43 10.30 0.30
CA GLU A 87 -5.24 8.93 -0.18
C GLU A 87 -6.43 8.05 0.32
N SER A 88 -6.56 6.86 -0.24
CA SER A 88 -7.77 6.02 -0.05
C SER A 88 -8.02 5.57 1.40
N SER A 89 -7.00 5.42 2.24
CA SER A 89 -7.21 5.03 3.65
C SER A 89 -7.68 6.18 4.53
N SER A 90 -7.49 7.43 4.09
CA SER A 90 -7.93 8.63 4.82
C SER A 90 -9.39 9.02 4.56
N VAL A 91 -10.12 8.32 3.68
CA VAL A 91 -11.54 8.55 3.39
C VAL A 91 -12.37 8.57 4.68
N VAL A 92 -12.12 7.62 5.57
CA VAL A 92 -12.88 7.51 6.84
C VAL A 92 -12.57 8.67 7.78
N THR A 93 -11.35 9.18 7.74
CA THR A 93 -10.91 10.34 8.55
C THR A 93 -11.64 11.62 8.19
N VAL A 94 -12.10 11.75 6.93
CA VAL A 94 -12.93 12.87 6.47
C VAL A 94 -14.18 13.02 7.32
N ILE A 95 -14.85 11.93 7.68
CA ILE A 95 -16.17 11.91 8.33
C ILE A 95 -16.19 12.73 9.61
N ASP A 96 -15.24 12.52 10.49
CA ASP A 96 -15.15 13.25 11.77
C ASP A 96 -14.10 14.35 11.75
N GLY A 97 -12.99 14.16 11.04
CA GLY A 97 -11.87 15.10 10.99
C GLY A 97 -12.25 16.45 10.40
N TYR A 98 -12.96 16.48 9.29
CA TYR A 98 -13.45 17.71 8.69
C TYR A 98 -14.50 18.41 9.56
N GLN A 99 -15.39 17.66 10.22
CA GLN A 99 -16.35 18.25 11.16
C GLN A 99 -15.65 18.90 12.38
N MET A 100 -14.56 18.30 12.87
CA MET A 100 -13.73 18.92 13.90
C MET A 100 -13.10 20.22 13.38
N ALA A 101 -12.57 20.24 12.16
CA ALA A 101 -11.98 21.42 11.55
C ALA A 101 -13.00 22.56 11.42
N ARG A 102 -14.22 22.28 10.95
CA ARG A 102 -15.32 23.25 10.85
C ARG A 102 -15.75 23.81 12.22
N GLN A 103 -15.54 23.08 13.29
CA GLN A 103 -15.80 23.52 14.66
C GLN A 103 -14.62 24.28 15.29
N GLY A 104 -13.60 24.64 14.51
CA GLY A 104 -12.38 25.32 14.99
C GLY A 104 -11.40 24.38 15.72
N ARG A 105 -11.57 23.07 15.61
CA ARG A 105 -10.75 22.05 16.25
C ARG A 105 -9.83 21.30 15.27
N ALA A 106 -9.42 21.98 14.19
CA ALA A 106 -8.50 21.41 13.20
C ALA A 106 -7.17 20.98 13.84
N GLY A 107 -6.59 21.79 14.72
CA GLY A 107 -5.34 21.47 15.41
C GLY A 107 -5.40 20.18 16.21
N PRO A 108 -6.37 20.00 17.14
CA PRO A 108 -6.57 18.75 17.85
C PRO A 108 -6.82 17.55 16.93
N ALA A 109 -7.54 17.70 15.81
CA ALA A 109 -7.76 16.62 14.85
C ALA A 109 -6.46 16.18 14.17
N LEU A 110 -5.66 17.14 13.68
CA LEU A 110 -4.35 16.90 13.06
C LEU A 110 -3.37 16.26 14.04
N ALA A 111 -3.36 16.72 15.29
CA ALA A 111 -2.51 16.13 16.30
C ALA A 111 -2.96 14.72 16.70
N ALA A 112 -4.26 14.46 16.77
CA ALA A 112 -4.79 13.11 17.03
C ALA A 112 -4.41 12.14 15.91
N ALA A 113 -4.54 12.58 14.65
CA ALA A 113 -4.08 11.82 13.49
C ALA A 113 -2.56 11.57 13.56
N GLY A 114 -1.73 12.60 13.67
CA GLY A 114 -0.28 12.47 13.67
C GLY A 114 0.28 11.66 14.84
N LEU A 115 -0.17 11.91 16.07
CA LEU A 115 0.27 11.18 17.26
C LEU A 115 -0.20 9.73 17.26
N GLY A 116 -1.45 9.49 16.83
CA GLY A 116 -2.00 8.14 16.66
C GLY A 116 -1.22 7.35 15.62
N SER A 117 -0.94 7.96 14.47
CA SER A 117 -0.14 7.38 13.39
C SER A 117 1.29 7.07 13.83
N PHE A 118 1.94 7.98 14.55
CA PHE A 118 3.29 7.78 15.08
C PHE A 118 3.36 6.58 16.03
N PHE A 119 2.47 6.55 17.02
CA PHE A 119 2.39 5.42 17.94
C PHE A 119 2.16 4.11 17.20
N ALA A 120 1.17 4.08 16.33
CA ALA A 120 0.78 2.89 15.60
C ALA A 120 1.86 2.42 14.59
N GLY A 121 2.52 3.35 13.93
CA GLY A 121 3.65 3.06 13.05
C GLY A 121 4.82 2.45 13.81
N CYS A 122 5.17 3.00 14.99
CA CYS A 122 6.23 2.44 15.82
C CYS A 122 5.89 1.04 16.35
N VAL A 123 4.64 0.82 16.79
CA VAL A 123 4.18 -0.50 17.25
C VAL A 123 4.10 -1.49 16.07
N GLY A 124 3.60 -1.07 14.90
CA GLY A 124 3.57 -1.90 13.70
C GLY A 124 4.96 -2.35 13.26
N THR A 125 5.95 -1.45 13.33
CA THR A 125 7.36 -1.78 13.07
C THR A 125 7.92 -2.73 14.12
N LEU A 126 7.55 -2.58 15.39
CA LEU A 126 7.94 -3.52 16.46
C LEU A 126 7.36 -4.93 16.19
N VAL A 127 6.09 -5.00 15.79
CA VAL A 127 5.44 -6.26 15.39
C VAL A 127 6.17 -6.88 14.20
N LEU A 128 6.51 -6.09 13.17
CA LEU A 128 7.29 -6.55 12.03
C LEU A 128 8.63 -7.13 12.48
N ALA A 129 9.40 -6.42 13.29
CA ALA A 129 10.71 -6.87 13.77
C ALA A 129 10.62 -8.14 14.63
N ALA A 130 9.62 -8.23 15.51
CA ALA A 130 9.44 -9.37 16.42
C ALA A 130 9.02 -10.64 15.68
N PHE A 131 8.16 -10.51 14.66
CA PHE A 131 7.63 -11.66 13.90
C PHE A 131 8.47 -12.01 12.67
N ALA A 132 9.40 -11.17 12.23
CA ALA A 132 10.22 -11.40 11.05
C ALA A 132 10.99 -12.73 11.11
N VAL A 133 11.70 -13.00 12.19
CA VAL A 133 12.50 -14.24 12.33
C VAL A 133 11.60 -15.47 12.42
N PRO A 134 10.62 -15.57 13.34
CA PRO A 134 9.74 -16.74 13.43
C PRO A 134 8.99 -17.04 12.12
N LEU A 135 8.52 -16.01 11.43
CA LEU A 135 7.80 -16.21 10.18
C LEU A 135 8.72 -16.64 9.04
N THR A 136 9.94 -16.13 9.00
CA THR A 136 10.95 -16.59 8.03
C THR A 136 11.30 -18.08 8.25
N GLU A 137 11.43 -18.54 9.49
CA GLU A 137 11.63 -19.96 9.80
C GLU A 137 10.47 -20.84 9.34
N VAL A 138 9.22 -20.34 9.49
CA VAL A 138 8.05 -21.02 8.94
C VAL A 138 8.07 -21.01 7.41
N ALA A 139 8.45 -19.88 6.80
CA ALA A 139 8.53 -19.74 5.35
C ALA A 139 9.53 -20.68 4.69
N PHE A 140 10.63 -21.03 5.35
CA PHE A 140 11.58 -22.04 4.87
C PHE A 140 10.99 -23.47 4.79
N LYS A 141 9.86 -23.72 5.45
CA LYS A 141 9.14 -25.03 5.33
C LYS A 141 8.26 -25.09 4.08
N PHE A 142 8.08 -23.96 3.40
CA PHE A 142 7.28 -23.88 2.19
C PHE A 142 8.07 -24.44 1.00
N GLY A 143 7.49 -25.39 0.31
CA GLY A 143 7.93 -25.84 -1.00
C GLY A 143 7.06 -25.24 -2.12
N PRO A 144 7.28 -25.65 -3.38
CA PRO A 144 6.53 -25.10 -4.52
C PRO A 144 5.01 -25.26 -4.41
N ALA A 145 4.51 -26.36 -3.84
CA ALA A 145 3.08 -26.56 -3.65
C ALA A 145 2.48 -25.59 -2.64
N GLU A 146 3.19 -25.30 -1.54
CA GLU A 146 2.77 -24.35 -0.53
C GLU A 146 2.79 -22.93 -1.07
N TYR A 147 3.84 -22.53 -1.82
CA TYR A 147 3.91 -21.22 -2.47
C TYR A 147 2.78 -21.02 -3.49
N PHE A 148 2.49 -22.03 -4.32
CA PHE A 148 1.35 -21.97 -5.24
C PHE A 148 0.04 -21.74 -4.49
N SER A 149 -0.22 -22.52 -3.44
CA SER A 149 -1.44 -22.40 -2.63
C SER A 149 -1.54 -21.08 -1.89
N LEU A 150 -0.41 -20.54 -1.43
CA LEU A 150 -0.35 -19.24 -0.78
C LEU A 150 -0.63 -18.11 -1.77
N MET A 151 -0.17 -18.20 -3.01
CA MET A 151 -0.48 -17.23 -4.07
C MET A 151 -1.96 -17.26 -4.44
N ILE A 152 -2.58 -18.44 -4.52
CA ILE A 152 -4.04 -18.57 -4.68
C ILE A 152 -4.75 -17.88 -3.52
N LEU A 153 -4.35 -18.13 -2.28
CA LEU A 153 -4.92 -17.46 -1.12
C LEU A 153 -4.77 -15.94 -1.21
N GLY A 154 -3.61 -15.44 -1.65
CA GLY A 154 -3.34 -14.03 -1.86
C GLY A 154 -4.27 -13.39 -2.90
N LEU A 155 -4.44 -14.04 -4.06
CA LEU A 155 -5.35 -13.59 -5.11
C LEU A 155 -6.82 -13.63 -4.67
N VAL A 156 -7.22 -14.69 -3.98
CA VAL A 156 -8.57 -14.80 -3.40
C VAL A 156 -8.78 -13.70 -2.36
N GLY A 157 -7.81 -13.47 -1.49
CA GLY A 157 -7.86 -12.37 -0.52
C GLY A 157 -8.03 -11.02 -1.21
N ALA A 158 -7.29 -10.75 -2.28
CA ALA A 158 -7.42 -9.54 -3.06
C ALA A 158 -8.82 -9.37 -3.68
N VAL A 159 -9.42 -10.45 -4.19
CA VAL A 159 -10.82 -10.43 -4.70
C VAL A 159 -11.81 -10.15 -3.58
N VAL A 160 -11.66 -10.84 -2.46
CA VAL A 160 -12.57 -10.73 -1.31
C VAL A 160 -12.59 -9.31 -0.74
N LEU A 161 -11.44 -8.66 -0.71
CA LEU A 161 -11.23 -7.37 -0.09
C LEU A 161 -11.24 -6.19 -1.09
N ALA A 162 -11.31 -6.47 -2.41
CA ALA A 162 -11.45 -5.42 -3.42
C ALA A 162 -12.76 -4.64 -3.22
N SER A 163 -12.72 -3.34 -3.44
CA SER A 163 -13.91 -2.50 -3.45
C SER A 163 -14.79 -2.77 -4.67
N GLY A 164 -16.10 -2.60 -4.56
CA GLY A 164 -17.05 -2.76 -5.65
C GLY A 164 -17.39 -4.21 -6.02
N SER A 165 -17.59 -4.47 -7.31
CA SER A 165 -18.10 -5.76 -7.82
C SER A 165 -17.05 -6.86 -7.79
N LEU A 166 -17.39 -7.99 -7.15
CA LEU A 166 -16.56 -9.20 -7.09
C LEU A 166 -16.18 -9.71 -8.49
N LEU A 167 -17.14 -9.67 -9.42
CA LEU A 167 -16.92 -10.13 -10.80
C LEU A 167 -15.88 -9.25 -11.51
N LYS A 168 -15.92 -7.93 -11.30
CA LYS A 168 -14.93 -7.01 -11.83
C LYS A 168 -13.54 -7.28 -11.26
N ALA A 169 -13.44 -7.50 -9.94
CA ALA A 169 -12.17 -7.84 -9.29
C ALA A 169 -11.57 -9.14 -9.83
N VAL A 170 -12.37 -10.18 -10.01
CA VAL A 170 -11.94 -11.44 -10.65
C VAL A 170 -11.47 -11.19 -12.09
N GLY A 171 -12.23 -10.40 -12.87
CA GLY A 171 -11.85 -10.03 -14.23
C GLY A 171 -10.51 -9.30 -14.30
N MET A 172 -10.27 -8.37 -13.35
CA MET A 172 -9.01 -7.63 -13.26
C MET A 172 -7.82 -8.53 -12.88
N ILE A 173 -8.01 -9.48 -11.97
CA ILE A 173 -6.97 -10.49 -11.66
C ILE A 173 -6.66 -11.34 -12.88
N LEU A 174 -7.68 -11.87 -13.56
CA LEU A 174 -7.48 -12.70 -14.75
C LEU A 174 -6.76 -11.93 -15.85
N LEU A 175 -7.11 -10.66 -16.05
CA LEU A 175 -6.40 -9.80 -17.00
C LEU A 175 -4.94 -9.59 -16.57
N GLY A 176 -4.69 -9.36 -15.28
CA GLY A 176 -3.33 -9.27 -14.74
C GLY A 176 -2.52 -10.53 -14.96
N LEU A 177 -3.10 -11.70 -14.66
CA LEU A 177 -2.48 -13.01 -14.93
C LEU A 177 -2.11 -13.17 -16.41
N LEU A 178 -3.02 -12.81 -17.33
CA LEU A 178 -2.77 -12.88 -18.78
C LEU A 178 -1.66 -11.94 -19.22
N LEU A 179 -1.63 -10.71 -18.71
CA LEU A 179 -0.55 -9.75 -19.00
C LEU A 179 0.80 -10.23 -18.47
N GLY A 180 0.82 -10.90 -17.31
CA GLY A 180 2.03 -11.51 -16.74
C GLY A 180 2.58 -12.69 -17.53
N LEU A 181 1.75 -13.29 -18.43
CA LEU A 181 2.17 -14.40 -19.29
C LEU A 181 2.73 -13.93 -20.64
N VAL A 182 2.68 -12.63 -20.96
CA VAL A 182 3.28 -12.06 -22.17
C VAL A 182 4.80 -12.19 -22.09
N GLY A 183 5.42 -12.65 -23.16
CA GLY A 183 6.88 -12.80 -23.25
C GLY A 183 7.33 -14.24 -23.45
N THR A 184 8.63 -14.46 -23.33
CA THR A 184 9.21 -15.78 -23.55
C THR A 184 9.02 -16.67 -22.31
N ASP A 185 8.42 -17.84 -22.53
CA ASP A 185 8.31 -18.87 -21.48
C ASP A 185 9.69 -19.39 -21.08
N VAL A 186 10.06 -19.19 -19.83
CA VAL A 186 11.38 -19.57 -19.29
C VAL A 186 11.68 -21.06 -19.43
N ASN A 187 10.64 -21.92 -19.42
CA ASN A 187 10.82 -23.38 -19.47
C ASN A 187 10.91 -23.93 -20.91
N SER A 188 10.12 -23.40 -21.84
CA SER A 188 10.08 -23.88 -23.23
C SER A 188 10.86 -23.01 -24.20
N GLY A 189 11.22 -21.77 -23.85
CA GLY A 189 11.87 -20.80 -24.74
C GLY A 189 10.92 -20.25 -25.82
N VAL A 190 9.62 -20.57 -25.76
CA VAL A 190 8.64 -20.13 -26.76
C VAL A 190 8.06 -18.79 -26.34
N ALA A 191 8.05 -17.81 -27.26
CA ALA A 191 7.38 -16.53 -27.06
C ALA A 191 5.86 -16.70 -27.00
N ARG A 192 5.23 -16.12 -25.98
CA ARG A 192 3.77 -16.14 -25.75
C ARG A 192 3.21 -14.72 -25.87
N TYR A 193 2.12 -14.59 -26.61
CA TYR A 193 1.39 -13.31 -26.75
C TYR A 193 2.27 -12.12 -27.20
N SER A 194 3.38 -12.40 -27.90
CA SER A 194 4.28 -11.36 -28.41
C SER A 194 3.78 -10.72 -29.71
N PHE A 195 2.85 -11.38 -30.43
CA PHE A 195 2.28 -10.90 -31.70
C PHE A 195 3.33 -10.49 -32.74
N ASP A 196 4.48 -11.18 -32.76
CA ASP A 196 5.65 -10.88 -33.60
C ASP A 196 6.25 -9.47 -33.36
N ILE A 197 5.96 -8.85 -32.20
CA ILE A 197 6.56 -7.61 -31.75
C ILE A 197 7.80 -7.96 -30.93
N PRO A 198 9.02 -7.62 -31.40
CA PRO A 198 10.27 -8.01 -30.71
C PRO A 198 10.33 -7.50 -29.26
N GLU A 199 9.83 -6.30 -29.01
CA GLU A 199 9.84 -5.67 -27.68
C GLU A 199 8.97 -6.42 -26.66
N LEU A 200 7.97 -7.19 -27.12
CA LEU A 200 7.13 -8.02 -26.25
C LEU A 200 7.68 -9.41 -25.99
N THR A 201 8.79 -9.81 -26.63
CA THR A 201 9.44 -11.11 -26.37
C THR A 201 10.04 -11.19 -24.95
N ASP A 202 10.48 -10.06 -24.43
CA ASP A 202 10.97 -9.94 -23.05
C ASP A 202 9.85 -9.69 -22.02
N GLY A 203 8.60 -9.68 -22.50
CA GLY A 203 7.42 -9.40 -21.69
C GLY A 203 7.12 -7.92 -21.52
N ILE A 204 6.04 -7.61 -20.82
CA ILE A 204 5.67 -6.24 -20.49
C ILE A 204 6.38 -5.87 -19.19
N GLY A 205 7.11 -4.76 -19.20
CA GLY A 205 7.79 -4.28 -18.00
C GLY A 205 6.79 -3.93 -16.89
N PHE A 206 7.04 -4.41 -15.67
CA PHE A 206 6.22 -4.10 -14.49
C PHE A 206 6.01 -2.57 -14.32
N ILE A 207 7.10 -1.80 -14.48
CA ILE A 207 7.09 -0.34 -14.39
C ILE A 207 6.09 0.27 -15.39
N VAL A 208 6.05 -0.24 -16.61
CA VAL A 208 5.18 0.24 -17.69
C VAL A 208 3.70 0.13 -17.30
N ILE A 209 3.28 -1.03 -16.80
CA ILE A 209 1.90 -1.24 -16.34
C ILE A 209 1.60 -0.37 -15.12
N ALA A 210 2.51 -0.38 -14.13
CA ALA A 210 2.30 0.35 -12.89
C ALA A 210 2.18 1.86 -13.13
N MET A 211 3.12 2.45 -13.88
CA MET A 211 3.08 3.87 -14.21
C MET A 211 1.92 4.24 -15.13
N GLY A 212 1.61 3.40 -16.12
CA GLY A 212 0.49 3.64 -17.01
C GLY A 212 -0.81 3.64 -16.24
N VAL A 213 -1.16 2.51 -15.63
CA VAL A 213 -2.48 2.32 -15.01
C VAL A 213 -2.68 3.23 -13.80
N PHE A 214 -1.70 3.33 -12.90
CA PHE A 214 -1.84 4.11 -11.67
C PHE A 214 -1.34 5.55 -11.82
N GLY A 215 -0.22 5.78 -12.50
CA GLY A 215 0.31 7.12 -12.70
C GLY A 215 -0.51 7.92 -13.71
N TYR A 216 -0.45 7.54 -14.98
CA TYR A 216 -1.14 8.28 -16.06
C TYR A 216 -2.65 8.15 -15.98
N GLY A 217 -3.19 6.97 -15.62
CA GLY A 217 -4.63 6.77 -15.45
C GLY A 217 -5.22 7.72 -14.41
N GLU A 218 -4.54 7.90 -13.28
CA GLU A 218 -4.96 8.82 -12.22
C GLU A 218 -4.82 10.29 -12.65
N ILE A 219 -3.71 10.65 -13.32
CA ILE A 219 -3.54 12.00 -13.89
C ILE A 219 -4.68 12.36 -14.84
N ILE A 220 -5.00 11.49 -15.80
CA ILE A 220 -6.08 11.70 -16.76
C ILE A 220 -7.43 11.86 -16.04
N THR A 221 -7.69 11.04 -15.02
CA THR A 221 -8.91 11.10 -14.21
C THR A 221 -9.03 12.44 -13.48
N ASN A 222 -7.94 12.93 -12.89
CA ASN A 222 -7.93 14.16 -12.13
C ASN A 222 -7.99 15.42 -13.00
N LEU A 223 -7.51 15.37 -14.25
CA LEU A 223 -7.67 16.46 -15.21
C LEU A 223 -9.13 16.75 -15.58
N GLY A 224 -10.00 15.74 -15.48
CA GLY A 224 -11.44 15.88 -15.74
C GLY A 224 -12.24 16.51 -14.58
N LYS A 225 -11.65 16.71 -13.41
CA LYS A 225 -12.33 17.28 -12.24
C LYS A 225 -12.20 18.81 -12.21
N HIS A 226 -13.31 19.52 -11.98
CA HIS A 226 -13.31 20.98 -11.88
C HIS A 226 -12.59 21.47 -10.61
N GLU A 227 -11.75 22.49 -10.73
CA GLU A 227 -11.05 23.16 -9.61
C GLU A 227 -12.03 23.83 -8.62
N SER A 228 -13.27 24.11 -9.02
CA SER A 228 -14.28 24.82 -8.21
C SER A 228 -14.86 24.01 -7.05
N GLU A 229 -14.58 22.71 -6.97
CA GLU A 229 -15.08 21.84 -5.90
C GLU A 229 -14.14 21.80 -4.66
N ARG A 230 -13.06 22.57 -4.68
CA ARG A 230 -12.06 22.61 -3.62
C ARG A 230 -12.24 23.84 -2.71
N GLU A 231 -13.16 23.77 -1.78
CA GLU A 231 -13.17 24.73 -0.66
C GLU A 231 -12.04 24.37 0.32
N VAL A 232 -10.90 25.05 0.19
CA VAL A 232 -9.82 24.94 1.17
C VAL A 232 -10.24 25.69 2.42
N PHE A 233 -10.38 25.00 3.53
CA PHE A 233 -10.62 25.63 4.82
C PHE A 233 -9.32 26.34 5.27
N THR A 234 -9.22 27.62 4.98
CA THR A 234 -8.04 28.48 5.26
C THR A 234 -8.02 29.02 6.70
N ALA A 235 -8.80 28.46 7.61
CA ALA A 235 -8.75 28.90 9.00
C ALA A 235 -7.37 28.67 9.60
N ASP A 236 -6.86 29.68 10.28
CA ASP A 236 -5.66 29.55 11.11
C ASP A 236 -5.78 28.33 12.02
N VAL A 237 -4.91 27.34 11.84
CA VAL A 237 -4.84 26.19 12.71
C VAL A 237 -4.29 26.65 14.07
N LYS A 238 -5.20 27.04 14.95
CA LYS A 238 -4.85 27.49 16.31
C LYS A 238 -4.87 26.28 17.25
N GLY A 239 -3.86 26.16 18.12
CA GLY A 239 -3.81 25.17 19.18
C GLY A 239 -3.67 23.73 18.66
N LEU A 240 -2.48 23.34 18.23
CA LEU A 240 -2.17 21.99 17.74
C LEU A 240 -2.38 20.89 18.78
N LEU A 241 -2.18 21.18 20.06
CA LEU A 241 -2.18 20.13 21.08
C LEU A 241 -3.62 19.76 21.50
N PRO A 242 -3.93 18.46 21.53
CA PRO A 242 -5.17 17.95 22.14
C PRO A 242 -5.26 18.30 23.62
N THR A 243 -6.48 18.51 24.12
CA THR A 243 -6.72 18.67 25.57
C THR A 243 -6.47 17.38 26.31
N LYS A 244 -6.36 17.46 27.67
CA LYS A 244 -6.26 16.24 28.49
C LYS A 244 -7.44 15.28 28.29
N GLU A 245 -8.62 15.84 28.06
CA GLU A 245 -9.82 15.05 27.80
C GLU A 245 -9.74 14.38 26.42
N ASP A 246 -9.26 15.08 25.40
CA ASP A 246 -9.00 14.50 24.08
C ASP A 246 -8.02 13.33 24.16
N PHE A 247 -6.92 13.49 24.90
CA PHE A 247 -5.95 12.40 25.12
C PHE A 247 -6.60 11.20 25.81
N LYS A 248 -7.43 11.41 26.83
CA LYS A 248 -8.13 10.34 27.52
C LYS A 248 -9.07 9.57 26.60
N ARG A 249 -9.75 10.27 25.68
CA ARG A 249 -10.68 9.69 24.72
C ARG A 249 -9.98 8.98 23.56
N MET A 250 -8.95 9.61 22.99
CA MET A 250 -8.25 9.06 21.82
C MET A 250 -7.36 7.86 22.15
N THR A 251 -6.72 7.81 23.33
CA THR A 251 -5.75 6.76 23.65
C THR A 251 -6.30 5.34 23.51
N PRO A 252 -7.46 4.97 24.09
CA PRO A 252 -8.02 3.64 23.90
C PRO A 252 -8.38 3.35 22.43
N ALA A 253 -8.79 4.38 21.68
CA ALA A 253 -9.12 4.27 20.26
C ALA A 253 -7.87 4.00 19.42
N VAL A 254 -6.76 4.71 19.70
CA VAL A 254 -5.45 4.46 19.10
C VAL A 254 -4.98 3.04 19.36
N LEU A 255 -5.09 2.55 20.59
CA LEU A 255 -4.66 1.17 20.93
C LEU A 255 -5.47 0.11 20.17
N ARG A 256 -6.79 0.26 20.10
CA ARG A 256 -7.65 -0.67 19.35
C ARG A 256 -7.39 -0.57 17.84
N GLY A 257 -7.27 0.65 17.31
CA GLY A 257 -6.92 0.88 15.91
C GLY A 257 -5.57 0.26 15.56
N THR A 258 -4.53 0.48 16.39
CA THR A 258 -3.20 -0.11 16.19
C THR A 258 -3.25 -1.64 16.16
N ALA A 259 -3.93 -2.28 17.13
CA ALA A 259 -4.03 -3.73 17.19
C ALA A 259 -4.76 -4.30 15.96
N LEU A 260 -5.88 -3.67 15.58
CA LEU A 260 -6.66 -4.09 14.41
C LEU A 260 -5.88 -3.87 13.11
N GLY A 261 -5.22 -2.73 12.97
CA GLY A 261 -4.37 -2.41 11.81
C GLY A 261 -3.20 -3.36 11.67
N ALA A 262 -2.52 -3.66 12.78
CA ALA A 262 -1.40 -4.60 12.78
C ALA A 262 -1.81 -6.01 12.29
N ILE A 263 -3.02 -6.46 12.61
CA ILE A 263 -3.54 -7.76 12.13
C ILE A 263 -3.95 -7.68 10.66
N LEU A 264 -4.74 -6.66 10.28
CA LEU A 264 -5.28 -6.54 8.93
C LEU A 264 -4.21 -6.22 7.89
N GLY A 265 -3.12 -5.55 8.27
CA GLY A 265 -2.00 -5.27 7.37
C GLY A 265 -1.26 -6.53 6.88
N ILE A 266 -1.24 -7.60 7.69
CA ILE A 266 -0.62 -8.87 7.31
C ILE A 266 -1.48 -9.65 6.31
N LEU A 267 -2.80 -9.43 6.35
CA LEU A 267 -3.74 -10.22 5.54
C LEU A 267 -3.72 -9.78 4.08
N PRO A 268 -3.68 -10.74 3.13
CA PRO A 268 -3.78 -10.42 1.71
C PRO A 268 -5.06 -9.63 1.40
N GLY A 269 -4.91 -8.52 0.68
CA GLY A 269 -6.01 -7.61 0.35
C GLY A 269 -6.46 -6.67 1.49
N GLY A 270 -6.03 -6.90 2.74
CA GLY A 270 -6.43 -6.10 3.91
C GLY A 270 -5.99 -4.64 3.79
N GLY A 271 -4.69 -4.44 3.88
CA GLY A 271 -4.07 -3.13 3.73
C GLY A 271 -4.61 -2.03 4.64
N ALA A 272 -4.11 -0.82 4.40
CA ALA A 272 -4.39 0.36 5.21
C ALA A 272 -5.87 0.81 5.12
N VAL A 273 -6.47 0.73 3.92
CA VAL A 273 -7.86 1.15 3.68
C VAL A 273 -8.84 0.36 4.56
N MET A 274 -8.78 -0.97 4.44
CA MET A 274 -9.69 -1.83 5.21
C MET A 274 -9.45 -1.69 6.72
N ALA A 275 -8.21 -1.53 7.15
CA ALA A 275 -7.87 -1.32 8.54
C ALA A 275 -8.52 -0.04 9.10
N ALA A 276 -8.48 1.06 8.33
CA ALA A 276 -9.12 2.32 8.72
C ALA A 276 -10.64 2.20 8.85
N PHE A 277 -11.32 1.60 7.85
CA PHE A 277 -12.76 1.37 7.90
C PHE A 277 -13.19 0.45 9.06
N ALA A 278 -12.45 -0.64 9.27
CA ALA A 278 -12.71 -1.58 10.35
C ALA A 278 -12.55 -0.92 11.72
N ALA A 279 -11.51 -0.09 11.91
CA ALA A 279 -11.25 0.63 13.15
C ALA A 279 -12.36 1.65 13.44
N TYR A 280 -12.79 2.41 12.44
CA TYR A 280 -13.91 3.35 12.58
C TYR A 280 -15.21 2.64 12.96
N THR A 281 -15.52 1.54 12.27
CA THR A 281 -16.71 0.73 12.55
C THR A 281 -16.67 0.13 13.95
N LEU A 282 -15.51 -0.33 14.40
CA LEU A 282 -15.31 -0.82 15.77
C LEU A 282 -15.58 0.30 16.79
N GLU A 283 -15.02 1.50 16.56
CA GLU A 283 -15.22 2.62 17.47
C GLU A 283 -16.68 3.06 17.54
N LYS A 284 -17.40 3.11 16.42
CA LYS A 284 -18.87 3.39 16.40
C LYS A 284 -19.69 2.43 17.25
N LYS A 285 -19.25 1.19 17.41
CA LYS A 285 -19.93 0.19 18.24
C LYS A 285 -19.60 0.32 19.73
N THR A 286 -18.55 1.06 20.09
CA THR A 286 -18.21 1.30 21.49
C THR A 286 -19.09 2.39 22.08
N LYS A 287 -19.40 2.28 23.37
CA LYS A 287 -20.23 3.29 24.05
C LYS A 287 -19.58 4.66 24.02
N LEU A 288 -20.37 5.70 23.73
CA LEU A 288 -19.95 7.08 23.88
C LEU A 288 -19.75 7.41 25.36
N GLN A 289 -18.70 8.15 25.67
CA GLN A 289 -18.46 8.66 27.01
C GLN A 289 -19.33 9.91 27.28
N THR A 290 -19.56 10.23 28.54
CA THR A 290 -20.36 11.42 28.90
C THR A 290 -19.72 12.69 28.35
N GLY A 291 -20.50 13.50 27.64
CA GLY A 291 -20.03 14.73 26.98
C GLY A 291 -19.21 14.51 25.72
N GLU A 292 -19.18 13.31 25.17
CA GLU A 292 -18.52 13.01 23.92
C GLU A 292 -19.44 13.32 22.71
N VAL A 293 -18.87 13.91 21.67
CA VAL A 293 -19.59 14.22 20.43
C VAL A 293 -19.89 12.91 19.68
N PRO A 294 -21.09 12.74 19.10
CA PRO A 294 -21.41 11.56 18.28
C PRO A 294 -20.47 11.41 17.07
N PHE A 295 -20.25 10.17 16.62
CA PHE A 295 -19.53 9.90 15.39
C PHE A 295 -20.24 10.53 14.18
N GLY A 296 -19.48 11.05 13.24
CA GLY A 296 -19.96 11.83 12.10
C GLY A 296 -20.26 13.30 12.43
N LYS A 297 -20.02 13.73 13.68
CA LYS A 297 -20.23 15.10 14.14
C LYS A 297 -18.96 15.73 14.72
N GLY A 298 -17.79 15.15 14.49
CA GLY A 298 -16.50 15.63 14.98
C GLY A 298 -16.00 14.89 16.22
N ASN A 299 -16.16 13.58 16.27
CA ASN A 299 -15.62 12.74 17.34
C ASN A 299 -14.13 12.47 17.12
N ILE A 300 -13.28 12.82 18.09
CA ILE A 300 -11.84 12.63 18.00
C ILE A 300 -11.41 11.17 17.86
N ARG A 301 -12.20 10.22 18.39
CA ARG A 301 -11.96 8.78 18.22
C ARG A 301 -12.14 8.32 16.78
N GLY A 302 -13.09 9.00 16.05
CA GLY A 302 -13.34 8.78 14.63
C GLY A 302 -12.19 9.26 13.72
N VAL A 303 -11.25 10.03 14.26
CA VAL A 303 -9.98 10.39 13.60
C VAL A 303 -8.84 9.48 14.08
N ALA A 304 -8.68 9.36 15.40
CA ALA A 304 -7.52 8.72 16.00
C ALA A 304 -7.43 7.21 15.72
N ALA A 305 -8.56 6.49 15.73
CA ALA A 305 -8.55 5.05 15.49
C ALA A 305 -8.26 4.65 14.05
N PRO A 306 -8.92 5.23 13.02
CA PRO A 306 -8.61 4.96 11.63
C PRO A 306 -7.16 5.29 11.26
N GLU A 307 -6.64 6.42 11.74
CA GLU A 307 -5.28 6.86 11.46
C GLU A 307 -4.22 5.98 12.15
N ALA A 308 -4.50 5.50 13.35
CA ALA A 308 -3.66 4.48 13.97
C ALA A 308 -3.72 3.15 13.20
N ALA A 309 -4.89 2.76 12.73
CA ALA A 309 -5.05 1.49 12.03
C ALA A 309 -4.37 1.48 10.66
N ASN A 310 -4.52 2.55 9.85
CA ASN A 310 -3.89 2.62 8.54
C ASN A 310 -2.35 2.61 8.64
N ASN A 311 -1.78 3.32 9.61
CA ASN A 311 -0.34 3.36 9.81
C ASN A 311 0.23 2.05 10.37
N ALA A 312 -0.45 1.39 11.32
CA ALA A 312 -0.05 0.06 11.77
C ALA A 312 -0.09 -0.95 10.61
N ALA A 313 -1.17 -0.94 9.80
CA ALA A 313 -1.32 -1.82 8.66
C ALA A 313 -0.26 -1.58 7.57
N SER A 314 0.11 -0.32 7.34
CA SER A 314 1.16 0.02 6.38
C SER A 314 2.51 -0.58 6.77
N GLN A 315 2.85 -0.57 8.07
CA GLN A 315 4.10 -1.18 8.55
C GLN A 315 4.04 -2.71 8.53
N THR A 316 2.95 -3.30 9.01
CA THR A 316 2.85 -4.76 9.10
C THR A 316 2.65 -5.44 7.75
N SER A 317 2.25 -4.70 6.70
CA SER A 317 2.18 -5.23 5.34
C SER A 317 3.56 -5.61 4.75
N PHE A 318 4.65 -5.12 5.33
CA PHE A 318 5.99 -5.58 4.99
C PHE A 318 6.30 -7.00 5.52
N ILE A 319 5.53 -7.51 6.49
CA ILE A 319 5.76 -8.86 7.04
C ILE A 319 5.63 -9.92 5.93
N PRO A 320 4.48 -10.11 5.27
CA PRO A 320 4.35 -11.12 4.22
C PRO A 320 5.26 -10.86 3.02
N LEU A 321 5.54 -9.60 2.69
CA LEU A 321 6.46 -9.25 1.62
C LEU A 321 7.87 -9.75 1.91
N LEU A 322 8.43 -9.41 3.06
CA LEU A 322 9.82 -9.68 3.39
C LEU A 322 10.05 -11.14 3.83
N THR A 323 9.06 -11.77 4.45
CA THR A 323 9.21 -13.15 4.97
C THR A 323 8.73 -14.22 4.01
N LEU A 324 7.67 -13.96 3.24
CA LEU A 324 7.05 -14.92 2.31
C LEU A 324 7.24 -14.53 0.83
N GLY A 325 7.63 -13.30 0.55
CA GLY A 325 7.75 -12.79 -0.82
C GLY A 325 6.41 -12.50 -1.50
N ILE A 326 5.34 -12.36 -0.72
CA ILE A 326 3.99 -12.15 -1.24
C ILE A 326 3.48 -10.76 -0.85
N PRO A 327 3.14 -9.92 -1.84
CA PRO A 327 2.60 -8.61 -1.55
C PRO A 327 1.15 -8.72 -1.08
N PRO A 328 0.81 -8.23 0.14
CA PRO A 328 -0.57 -8.26 0.64
C PRO A 328 -1.45 -7.15 0.05
N ASN A 329 -0.86 -6.15 -0.56
CA ASN A 329 -1.58 -5.01 -1.15
C ASN A 329 -0.80 -4.44 -2.36
N PRO A 330 -1.43 -3.55 -3.16
CA PRO A 330 -0.81 -3.02 -4.39
C PRO A 330 0.49 -2.24 -4.16
N VAL A 331 0.63 -1.52 -3.05
CA VAL A 331 1.87 -0.81 -2.74
C VAL A 331 3.01 -1.79 -2.49
N MET A 332 2.73 -2.87 -1.76
CA MET A 332 3.71 -3.95 -1.57
C MET A 332 4.05 -4.66 -2.88
N ALA A 333 3.11 -4.72 -3.83
CA ALA A 333 3.37 -5.22 -5.17
C ALA A 333 4.39 -4.33 -5.91
N LEU A 334 4.29 -3.00 -5.79
CA LEU A 334 5.32 -2.09 -6.30
C LEU A 334 6.67 -2.27 -5.61
N MET A 335 6.67 -2.57 -4.31
CA MET A 335 7.90 -2.91 -3.58
C MET A 335 8.56 -4.20 -4.08
N VAL A 336 7.78 -5.23 -4.45
CA VAL A 336 8.29 -6.41 -5.16
C VAL A 336 8.98 -5.99 -6.45
N GLY A 337 8.35 -5.12 -7.23
CA GLY A 337 8.95 -4.57 -8.45
C GLY A 337 10.27 -3.84 -8.19
N ALA A 338 10.32 -3.00 -7.16
CA ALA A 338 11.56 -2.32 -6.75
C ALA A 338 12.68 -3.32 -6.38
N MET A 339 12.35 -4.34 -5.59
CA MET A 339 13.31 -5.39 -5.23
C MET A 339 13.81 -6.14 -6.46
N THR A 340 12.91 -6.47 -7.38
CA THR A 340 13.25 -7.19 -8.63
C THR A 340 14.18 -6.37 -9.54
N ILE A 341 13.95 -5.05 -9.65
CA ILE A 341 14.83 -4.13 -10.39
C ILE A 341 16.28 -4.20 -9.86
N HIS A 342 16.42 -4.37 -8.55
CA HIS A 342 17.72 -4.51 -7.88
C HIS A 342 18.23 -5.96 -7.81
N ASN A 343 17.64 -6.89 -8.56
CA ASN A 343 17.94 -8.33 -8.53
C ASN A 343 17.81 -8.97 -7.15
N ILE A 344 16.90 -8.46 -6.32
CA ILE A 344 16.59 -9.00 -5.01
C ILE A 344 15.26 -9.76 -5.10
N GLN A 345 15.31 -11.04 -4.91
CA GLN A 345 14.10 -11.86 -4.87
C GLN A 345 13.43 -11.72 -3.49
N PRO A 346 12.19 -11.18 -3.40
CA PRO A 346 11.49 -11.06 -2.13
C PRO A 346 11.20 -12.43 -1.53
N GLY A 347 11.18 -12.53 -0.20
CA GLY A 347 10.90 -13.77 0.50
C GLY A 347 11.93 -14.11 1.58
N PRO A 348 11.89 -15.34 2.12
CA PRO A 348 12.65 -15.69 3.32
C PRO A 348 14.16 -15.60 3.16
N GLN A 349 14.65 -15.70 1.91
CA GLN A 349 16.09 -15.61 1.63
C GLN A 349 16.66 -14.19 1.81
N VAL A 350 15.83 -13.15 1.71
CA VAL A 350 16.30 -11.76 1.87
C VAL A 350 16.95 -11.53 3.22
N MET A 351 16.40 -12.12 4.28
CA MET A 351 16.94 -11.99 5.63
C MET A 351 18.35 -12.58 5.77
N THR A 352 18.65 -13.64 5.02
CA THR A 352 19.94 -14.34 5.09
C THR A 352 20.95 -13.84 4.06
N SER A 353 20.48 -13.55 2.83
CA SER A 353 21.34 -13.10 1.73
C SER A 353 21.64 -11.60 1.76
N ASN A 354 20.69 -10.80 2.28
CA ASN A 354 20.79 -9.33 2.33
C ASN A 354 20.35 -8.82 3.71
N PRO A 355 21.02 -9.20 4.81
CA PRO A 355 20.61 -8.82 6.17
C PRO A 355 20.65 -7.31 6.40
N GLU A 356 21.59 -6.60 5.81
CA GLU A 356 21.67 -5.14 5.89
C GLU A 356 20.45 -4.46 5.27
N LEU A 357 19.98 -4.96 4.12
CA LEU A 357 18.78 -4.46 3.49
C LEU A 357 17.55 -4.75 4.33
N PHE A 358 17.41 -6.00 4.79
CA PHE A 358 16.26 -6.44 5.57
C PHE A 358 16.11 -5.64 6.87
N TRP A 359 17.16 -5.63 7.69
CA TRP A 359 17.13 -4.96 9.00
C TRP A 359 17.27 -3.44 8.89
N GLY A 360 18.02 -2.95 7.88
CA GLY A 360 18.13 -1.53 7.57
C GLY A 360 16.79 -0.91 7.18
N LEU A 361 16.01 -1.60 6.35
CA LEU A 361 14.66 -1.18 6.00
C LEU A 361 13.75 -1.13 7.23
N ILE A 362 13.74 -2.19 8.06
CA ILE A 362 12.93 -2.22 9.30
C ILE A 362 13.33 -1.08 10.26
N ALA A 363 14.62 -0.89 10.52
CA ALA A 363 15.08 0.17 11.40
C ALA A 363 14.76 1.57 10.86
N SER A 364 14.83 1.76 9.54
CA SER A 364 14.48 3.03 8.89
C SER A 364 13.04 3.46 9.10
N MET A 365 12.13 2.52 9.35
CA MET A 365 10.71 2.83 9.57
C MET A 365 10.49 3.61 10.87
N TRP A 366 11.21 3.32 11.96
CA TRP A 366 11.15 4.13 13.18
C TRP A 366 11.71 5.53 12.95
N ILE A 367 12.82 5.64 12.21
CA ILE A 367 13.44 6.92 11.86
C ILE A 367 12.47 7.73 10.98
N GLY A 368 11.89 7.11 9.96
CA GLY A 368 10.90 7.73 9.07
C GLY A 368 9.65 8.19 9.83
N ASN A 369 9.10 7.37 10.74
CA ASN A 369 7.99 7.79 11.57
C ASN A 369 8.34 9.01 12.45
N ALA A 370 9.55 9.07 13.02
CA ALA A 370 10.02 10.24 13.77
C ALA A 370 10.16 11.48 12.85
N MET A 371 10.67 11.30 11.65
CA MET A 371 10.73 12.39 10.65
C MET A 371 9.33 12.88 10.28
N LEU A 372 8.37 11.98 10.10
CA LEU A 372 7.01 12.32 9.69
C LEU A 372 6.25 13.12 10.73
N ILE A 373 6.40 12.82 12.02
CA ILE A 373 5.74 13.62 13.04
C ILE A 373 6.29 15.05 13.06
N ILE A 374 7.60 15.23 12.81
CA ILE A 374 8.23 16.55 12.69
C ILE A 374 7.76 17.27 11.43
N LEU A 375 7.69 16.56 10.28
CA LEU A 375 7.24 17.15 9.02
C LEU A 375 5.76 17.56 9.06
N ASN A 376 4.89 16.77 9.69
CA ASN A 376 3.45 16.97 9.61
C ASN A 376 2.87 17.86 10.70
N LEU A 377 3.37 17.85 11.93
CA LEU A 377 2.80 18.69 13.00
C LEU A 377 3.42 20.09 13.04
N PRO A 378 4.74 20.27 13.27
CA PRO A 378 5.33 21.63 13.30
C PRO A 378 5.26 22.36 11.97
N LEU A 379 5.35 21.65 10.84
CA LEU A 379 5.40 22.25 9.50
C LEU A 379 4.04 22.31 8.80
N ILE A 380 2.94 22.07 9.51
CA ILE A 380 1.58 22.07 8.96
C ILE A 380 1.26 23.31 8.11
N GLY A 381 1.80 24.48 8.47
CA GLY A 381 1.61 25.72 7.72
C GLY A 381 2.15 25.67 6.29
N ILE A 382 3.18 24.87 6.02
CA ILE A 382 3.73 24.66 4.67
C ILE A 382 2.73 23.84 3.83
N TRP A 383 2.19 22.78 4.41
CA TRP A 383 1.24 21.90 3.73
C TRP A 383 -0.08 22.60 3.41
N ILE A 384 -0.57 23.44 4.31
CA ILE A 384 -1.76 24.28 4.05
C ILE A 384 -1.55 25.19 2.84
N LYS A 385 -0.38 25.82 2.71
CA LYS A 385 -0.04 26.64 1.53
C LYS A 385 0.06 25.80 0.27
N LEU A 386 0.54 24.57 0.35
CA LEU A 386 0.64 23.67 -0.78
C LEU A 386 -0.72 23.26 -1.34
N LEU A 387 -1.73 23.10 -0.48
CA LEU A 387 -3.12 22.82 -0.89
C LEU A 387 -3.72 23.88 -1.84
N SER A 388 -3.15 25.09 -1.86
CA SER A 388 -3.59 26.16 -2.77
C SER A 388 -2.96 26.12 -4.17
N VAL A 389 -1.99 25.21 -4.43
CA VAL A 389 -1.33 25.09 -5.74
C VAL A 389 -2.25 24.39 -6.74
N PRO A 390 -2.59 25.02 -7.88
CA PRO A 390 -3.43 24.42 -8.91
C PRO A 390 -2.77 23.16 -9.53
N TYR A 391 -3.52 22.08 -9.62
CA TYR A 391 -3.05 20.81 -10.18
C TYR A 391 -2.54 20.94 -11.64
N ARG A 392 -3.08 21.87 -12.40
CA ARG A 392 -2.70 22.15 -13.80
C ARG A 392 -1.21 22.46 -14.00
N TRP A 393 -0.50 22.92 -12.95
CA TRP A 393 0.94 23.19 -13.02
C TRP A 393 1.79 21.94 -12.68
N LEU A 394 1.24 21.03 -11.92
CA LEU A 394 1.95 19.83 -11.44
C LEU A 394 1.95 18.72 -12.48
N PHE A 395 0.80 18.46 -13.15
CA PHE A 395 0.68 17.29 -14.00
C PHE A 395 1.62 17.27 -15.22
N PRO A 396 1.92 18.38 -15.95
CA PRO A 396 2.83 18.32 -17.09
C PRO A 396 4.25 17.92 -16.70
N ALA A 397 4.71 18.44 -15.56
CA ALA A 397 6.02 18.09 -15.03
C ALA A 397 6.08 16.59 -14.66
N ILE A 398 5.04 16.08 -13.98
CA ILE A 398 4.95 14.67 -13.59
C ILE A 398 4.98 13.76 -14.83
N VAL A 399 4.15 14.05 -15.86
CA VAL A 399 4.10 13.26 -17.11
C VAL A 399 5.47 13.22 -17.79
N LEU A 400 6.15 14.39 -17.86
CA LEU A 400 7.47 14.47 -18.48
C LEU A 400 8.51 13.63 -17.70
N PHE A 401 8.55 13.76 -16.37
CA PHE A 401 9.49 12.99 -15.54
C PHE A 401 9.21 11.50 -15.61
N CYS A 402 7.95 11.09 -15.66
CA CYS A 402 7.56 9.70 -15.85
C CYS A 402 8.05 9.14 -17.20
N ALA A 403 7.88 9.88 -18.29
CA ALA A 403 8.36 9.46 -19.61
C ALA A 403 9.88 9.31 -19.64
N ILE A 404 10.61 10.26 -19.06
CA ILE A 404 12.08 10.20 -18.94
C ILE A 404 12.48 9.00 -18.08
N GLY A 405 11.80 8.78 -16.96
CA GLY A 405 12.08 7.67 -16.04
C GLY A 405 11.90 6.31 -16.70
N VAL A 406 10.79 6.08 -17.38
CA VAL A 406 10.55 4.81 -18.11
C VAL A 406 11.60 4.60 -19.20
N TYR A 407 11.88 5.62 -19.99
CA TYR A 407 12.90 5.54 -21.02
C TYR A 407 14.28 5.16 -20.45
N SER A 408 14.64 5.77 -19.31
CA SER A 408 15.94 5.53 -18.66
C SER A 408 16.11 4.11 -18.12
N THR A 409 15.02 3.35 -17.93
CA THR A 409 15.09 1.98 -17.39
C THR A 409 15.60 0.99 -18.45
N ASN A 410 15.03 1.04 -19.65
CA ASN A 410 15.30 0.07 -20.72
C ASN A 410 15.88 0.72 -21.99
N ASN A 411 16.04 2.05 -22.03
CA ASN A 411 16.41 2.84 -23.22
C ASN A 411 15.54 2.52 -24.44
N ASN A 412 14.24 2.22 -24.19
CA ASN A 412 13.30 1.80 -25.21
C ASN A 412 12.12 2.79 -25.31
N THR A 413 11.91 3.34 -26.52
CA THR A 413 10.77 4.25 -26.78
C THR A 413 9.44 3.53 -26.82
N PHE A 414 9.41 2.23 -27.07
CA PHE A 414 8.21 1.41 -27.05
C PHE A 414 7.56 1.44 -25.67
N ASP A 415 8.35 1.42 -24.59
CA ASP A 415 7.85 1.49 -23.20
C ASP A 415 7.10 2.80 -22.93
N ILE A 416 7.53 3.93 -23.52
CA ILE A 416 6.81 5.22 -23.38
C ILE A 416 5.42 5.12 -24.00
N TRP A 417 5.30 4.54 -25.19
CA TRP A 417 4.01 4.35 -25.85
C TRP A 417 3.11 3.40 -25.07
N MET A 418 3.70 2.34 -24.51
CA MET A 418 2.97 1.38 -23.67
C MET A 418 2.45 2.03 -22.39
N VAL A 419 3.24 2.88 -21.73
CA VAL A 419 2.78 3.65 -20.55
C VAL A 419 1.59 4.54 -20.93
N GLY A 420 1.65 5.22 -22.07
CA GLY A 420 0.54 6.02 -22.57
C GLY A 420 -0.74 5.18 -22.83
N ALA A 421 -0.58 4.03 -23.47
CA ALA A 421 -1.68 3.09 -23.72
C ALA A 421 -2.29 2.56 -22.41
N PHE A 422 -1.46 2.10 -21.47
CA PHE A 422 -1.91 1.67 -20.14
C PHE A 422 -2.51 2.81 -19.32
N GLY A 423 -2.10 4.07 -19.56
CA GLY A 423 -2.72 5.25 -18.94
C GLY A 423 -4.16 5.44 -19.37
N VAL A 424 -4.43 5.31 -20.68
CA VAL A 424 -5.79 5.35 -21.20
C VAL A 424 -6.62 4.16 -20.69
N ILE A 425 -6.04 2.96 -20.67
CA ILE A 425 -6.70 1.76 -20.14
C ILE A 425 -7.01 1.94 -18.64
N GLY A 426 -6.08 2.45 -17.85
CA GLY A 426 -6.27 2.75 -16.42
C GLY A 426 -7.41 3.73 -16.18
N TYR A 427 -7.47 4.81 -16.97
CA TYR A 427 -8.58 5.75 -16.94
C TYR A 427 -9.94 5.10 -17.25
N LEU A 428 -9.98 4.21 -18.26
CA LEU A 428 -11.18 3.46 -18.61
C LEU A 428 -11.61 2.53 -17.47
N PHE A 429 -10.67 1.85 -16.83
CA PHE A 429 -10.96 1.01 -15.65
C PHE A 429 -11.62 1.82 -14.54
N ILE A 430 -11.06 2.98 -14.21
CA ILE A 430 -11.61 3.87 -13.18
C ILE A 430 -13.03 4.31 -13.57
N LYS A 431 -13.24 4.74 -14.82
CA LYS A 431 -14.59 5.13 -15.31
C LYS A 431 -15.61 4.00 -15.29
N LEU A 432 -15.17 2.77 -15.50
CA LEU A 432 -16.04 1.58 -15.46
C LEU A 432 -16.25 1.06 -14.04
N GLY A 433 -15.69 1.72 -13.04
CA GLY A 433 -15.71 1.25 -11.64
C GLY A 433 -15.02 -0.11 -11.48
N MET A 434 -13.91 -0.31 -12.20
CA MET A 434 -13.03 -1.46 -12.10
C MET A 434 -11.77 -1.04 -11.35
N GLU A 435 -11.55 -1.58 -10.16
CA GLU A 435 -10.37 -1.26 -9.37
C GLU A 435 -9.11 -1.85 -9.99
N PRO A 436 -8.07 -1.04 -10.33
CA PRO A 436 -6.86 -1.54 -11.00
C PRO A 436 -5.93 -2.36 -10.11
N ALA A 437 -6.05 -2.27 -8.79
CA ALA A 437 -5.17 -2.93 -7.83
C ALA A 437 -5.12 -4.47 -7.97
N PRO A 438 -6.25 -5.18 -8.15
CA PRO A 438 -6.26 -6.62 -8.40
C PRO A 438 -5.50 -7.02 -9.68
N LEU A 439 -5.52 -6.18 -10.72
CA LEU A 439 -4.75 -6.42 -11.95
C LEU A 439 -3.24 -6.48 -11.67
N LEU A 440 -2.72 -5.53 -10.90
CA LEU A 440 -1.30 -5.49 -10.57
C LEU A 440 -0.85 -6.72 -9.76
N LEU A 441 -1.70 -7.15 -8.81
CA LEU A 441 -1.44 -8.36 -8.04
C LEU A 441 -1.46 -9.61 -8.93
N GLY A 442 -2.43 -9.70 -9.84
CA GLY A 442 -2.49 -10.78 -10.84
C GLY A 442 -1.25 -10.80 -11.73
N PHE A 443 -0.81 -9.63 -12.19
CA PHE A 443 0.38 -9.48 -13.03
C PHE A 443 1.66 -9.99 -12.35
N ILE A 444 1.87 -9.63 -11.07
CA ILE A 444 3.07 -10.04 -10.32
C ILE A 444 3.00 -11.50 -9.90
N LEU A 445 1.85 -11.91 -9.36
CA LEU A 445 1.73 -13.27 -8.83
C LEU A 445 1.56 -14.33 -9.92
N GLY A 446 1.12 -13.94 -11.13
CA GLY A 446 0.89 -14.86 -12.25
C GLY A 446 2.11 -15.70 -12.63
N PRO A 447 3.22 -15.09 -13.04
CA PRO A 447 4.44 -15.80 -13.37
C PRO A 447 4.97 -16.64 -12.21
N MET A 448 4.96 -16.11 -10.99
CA MET A 448 5.39 -16.83 -9.78
C MET A 448 4.50 -18.04 -9.50
N MET A 449 3.19 -17.90 -9.68
CA MET A 449 2.23 -18.98 -9.50
C MET A 449 2.42 -20.09 -10.54
N GLU A 450 2.61 -19.72 -11.81
CA GLU A 450 2.90 -20.67 -12.90
C GLU A 450 4.19 -21.43 -12.62
N GLU A 451 5.27 -20.75 -12.23
CA GLU A 451 6.54 -21.38 -11.93
C GLU A 451 6.43 -22.39 -10.77
N ASN A 452 5.78 -21.99 -9.67
CA ASN A 452 5.59 -22.87 -8.53
C ASN A 452 4.64 -24.03 -8.83
N LEU A 453 3.60 -23.83 -9.64
CA LEU A 453 2.74 -24.91 -10.12
C LEU A 453 3.53 -25.95 -10.90
N ARG A 454 4.32 -25.49 -11.88
CA ARG A 454 5.14 -26.38 -12.72
C ARG A 454 6.18 -27.15 -11.88
N ARG A 455 6.88 -26.46 -10.97
CA ARG A 455 7.85 -27.09 -10.07
C ARG A 455 7.20 -28.12 -9.15
N ALA A 456 6.02 -27.82 -8.59
CA ALA A 456 5.28 -28.77 -7.76
C ALA A 456 4.89 -30.02 -8.54
N LEU A 457 4.37 -29.85 -9.76
CA LEU A 457 4.00 -30.98 -10.63
C LEU A 457 5.22 -31.80 -11.11
N LEU A 458 6.33 -31.14 -11.40
CA LEU A 458 7.58 -31.85 -11.75
C LEU A 458 8.07 -32.71 -10.58
N LEU A 459 8.09 -32.18 -9.36
CA LEU A 459 8.50 -32.89 -8.17
C LEU A 459 7.55 -34.05 -7.81
N SER A 460 6.26 -33.90 -8.05
CA SER A 460 5.23 -34.91 -7.83
C SER A 460 5.03 -35.85 -9.02
N ARG A 461 5.85 -35.76 -10.08
CA ARG A 461 5.73 -36.55 -11.32
C ARG A 461 4.36 -36.43 -11.98
N GLY A 462 3.77 -35.26 -11.96
CA GLY A 462 2.45 -34.96 -12.53
C GLY A 462 1.27 -35.24 -11.62
N ASP A 463 1.50 -35.63 -10.37
CA ASP A 463 0.42 -35.91 -9.42
C ASP A 463 -0.14 -34.61 -8.83
N TRP A 464 -1.37 -34.26 -9.21
CA TRP A 464 -2.10 -33.09 -8.71
C TRP A 464 -2.54 -33.24 -7.25
N SER A 465 -2.59 -34.46 -6.72
CA SER A 465 -2.96 -34.65 -5.33
C SER A 465 -1.98 -34.01 -4.36
N VAL A 466 -0.77 -33.64 -4.81
CA VAL A 466 0.27 -32.96 -4.02
C VAL A 466 -0.26 -31.73 -3.31
N PHE A 467 -1.17 -30.97 -3.92
CA PHE A 467 -1.75 -29.78 -3.33
C PHE A 467 -2.70 -30.06 -2.17
N LEU A 468 -3.28 -31.27 -2.11
CA LEU A 468 -4.21 -31.70 -1.07
C LEU A 468 -3.56 -32.65 -0.04
N THR A 469 -2.51 -33.34 -0.42
CA THR A 469 -1.80 -34.29 0.47
C THR A 469 -0.75 -33.62 1.35
N ARG A 470 -0.21 -32.49 0.91
CA ARG A 470 0.68 -31.68 1.74
C ARG A 470 -0.14 -30.79 2.68
N GLY A 471 -0.03 -31.03 3.98
CA GLY A 471 -0.90 -30.40 4.99
C GLY A 471 -0.94 -28.87 4.96
N LEU A 472 0.22 -28.20 4.77
CA LEU A 472 0.26 -26.73 4.66
C LEU A 472 -0.44 -26.25 3.38
N SER A 473 -0.16 -26.89 2.23
CA SER A 473 -0.81 -26.54 0.96
C SER A 473 -2.32 -26.72 1.05
N ALA A 474 -2.78 -27.87 1.55
CA ALA A 474 -4.20 -28.16 1.73
C ALA A 474 -4.89 -27.16 2.67
N SER A 475 -4.24 -26.78 3.77
CA SER A 475 -4.80 -25.80 4.71
C SER A 475 -4.94 -24.41 4.07
N LEU A 476 -3.96 -23.96 3.29
CA LEU A 476 -4.02 -22.68 2.58
C LEU A 476 -5.15 -22.65 1.54
N LEU A 477 -5.31 -23.75 0.77
CA LEU A 477 -6.41 -23.89 -0.20
C LEU A 477 -7.77 -23.97 0.48
N ALA A 478 -7.87 -24.66 1.62
CA ALA A 478 -9.10 -24.72 2.40
C ALA A 478 -9.51 -23.35 2.92
N VAL A 479 -8.56 -22.55 3.41
CA VAL A 479 -8.81 -21.16 3.83
C VAL A 479 -9.24 -20.31 2.65
N ALA A 480 -8.59 -20.44 1.49
CA ALA A 480 -8.97 -19.73 0.27
C ALA A 480 -10.40 -20.07 -0.16
N ALA A 481 -10.75 -21.34 -0.18
CA ALA A 481 -12.10 -21.80 -0.50
C ALA A 481 -13.14 -21.29 0.50
N LEU A 482 -12.83 -21.33 1.79
CA LEU A 482 -13.70 -20.79 2.84
C LEU A 482 -13.95 -19.29 2.65
N LEU A 483 -12.92 -18.50 2.36
CA LEU A 483 -13.05 -17.07 2.11
C LEU A 483 -13.94 -16.79 0.90
N LEU A 484 -13.78 -17.54 -0.19
CA LEU A 484 -14.66 -17.41 -1.36
C LEU A 484 -16.11 -17.75 -1.03
N ILE A 485 -16.35 -18.85 -0.29
CA ILE A 485 -17.69 -19.24 0.12
C ILE A 485 -18.34 -18.16 0.99
N VAL A 486 -17.62 -17.64 1.98
CA VAL A 486 -18.11 -16.59 2.89
C VAL A 486 -18.52 -15.34 2.12
N VAL A 487 -17.72 -14.90 1.15
CA VAL A 487 -18.00 -13.68 0.37
C VAL A 487 -19.17 -13.86 -0.59
N LEU A 488 -19.39 -15.09 -1.08
CA LEU A 488 -20.54 -15.41 -1.94
C LEU A 488 -21.86 -15.53 -1.17
N LEU A 489 -21.85 -15.57 0.18
CA LEU A 489 -23.07 -15.58 0.98
C LEU A 489 -23.85 -14.26 0.81
N PRO A 490 -25.16 -14.31 0.51
CA PRO A 490 -25.97 -13.10 0.25
C PRO A 490 -25.95 -12.08 1.38
N SER A 491 -25.85 -12.55 2.62
CA SER A 491 -25.76 -11.69 3.81
C SER A 491 -24.45 -10.90 3.91
N VAL A 492 -23.37 -11.44 3.39
CA VAL A 492 -22.04 -10.81 3.39
C VAL A 492 -21.89 -9.89 2.18
N SER A 493 -22.36 -10.32 1.01
CA SER A 493 -22.37 -9.53 -0.22
C SER A 493 -23.13 -8.22 -0.03
N LYS A 494 -24.34 -8.28 0.54
CA LYS A 494 -25.14 -7.08 0.81
C LYS A 494 -24.48 -6.12 1.79
N LYS A 495 -23.91 -6.63 2.90
CA LYS A 495 -23.18 -5.78 3.87
C LYS A 495 -21.90 -5.18 3.28
N ARG A 496 -21.26 -5.88 2.36
CA ARG A 496 -20.08 -5.37 1.64
C ARG A 496 -20.47 -4.24 0.69
N GLU A 497 -21.54 -4.41 -0.09
CA GLU A 497 -22.08 -3.35 -0.94
C GLU A 497 -22.45 -2.11 -0.11
N GLU A 498 -23.14 -2.29 1.01
CA GLU A 498 -23.48 -1.20 1.94
C GLU A 498 -22.24 -0.50 2.56
N ALA A 499 -21.14 -1.22 2.75
CA ALA A 499 -19.92 -0.67 3.33
C ALA A 499 -19.06 0.13 2.31
N PHE A 500 -19.26 -0.10 1.02
CA PHE A 500 -18.51 0.54 -0.07
C PHE A 500 -19.39 1.41 -0.99
N VAL A 501 -20.69 1.56 -0.70
CA VAL A 501 -21.52 2.58 -1.35
C VAL A 501 -21.20 3.91 -0.72
N GLU A 502 -20.52 4.76 -1.47
CA GLU A 502 -20.44 6.19 -1.21
C GLU A 502 -21.82 6.79 -1.56
N ASP A 503 -22.55 7.34 -0.54
CA ASP A 503 -23.65 8.25 -0.76
C ASP A 503 -23.15 9.64 -1.18
#